data_031ede2235e081c116ac1b64e62df7ba
#
_entry.id   031ede2235e081c116ac1b64e62df7ba
#
_cell.length_a   1.000
_cell.length_b   1.000
_cell.length_c   1.000
_cell.angle_alpha   90.00
_cell.angle_beta   90.00
_cell.angle_gamma   90.00
#
_symmetry.space_group_name_H-M   'P 1'
#
loop_
_entity.id
_entity.type
_entity.pdbx_description
1 polymer ?
#
loop_
_entity_poly.entity_id
_entity_poly.type
_entity_poly.pdbx_seq_one_letter_code
_entity_poly.pdbx_strand_id
1 'polypeptide(L)'
;MSITPESANDLACVFLADAYRMRLRRAGKTVEHPIAVGELLTDDGQPPTVVVAGLLHDVLEDTDVTPAELHTRFGPDIARLVEALTQDTAIVNYGERKAALRQQILDADPEDAIVSLADKAAKLQSVEHRPKDRRMAHYRATLDGIEARYGRSRLSERLREQLKPWPER
;
A
#
# COMPACT_ATOMS: atom_id res chain seq x y z
N MET A 1 -21.32 -19.33 3.11
CA MET A 1 -20.82 -19.00 4.46
C MET A 1 -20.26 -17.59 4.38
N SER A 2 -20.88 -16.62 5.07
CA SER A 2 -20.35 -15.25 5.09
C SER A 2 -19.11 -15.23 5.98
N ILE A 3 -17.99 -14.80 5.39
CA ILE A 3 -16.74 -14.58 6.12
C ILE A 3 -16.94 -13.32 6.99
N THR A 4 -16.70 -13.42 8.30
CA THR A 4 -16.74 -12.25 9.17
C THR A 4 -15.54 -11.33 8.92
N PRO A 5 -15.60 -10.03 9.25
CA PRO A 5 -14.46 -9.11 9.07
C PRO A 5 -13.17 -9.57 9.75
N GLU A 6 -13.25 -10.10 10.97
CA GLU A 6 -12.11 -10.68 11.69
C GLU A 6 -11.51 -11.88 10.94
N SER A 7 -12.37 -12.78 10.42
CA SER A 7 -11.89 -13.94 9.67
C SER A 7 -11.24 -13.59 8.33
N ALA A 8 -11.61 -12.46 7.71
CA ALA A 8 -10.99 -11.98 6.47
C ALA A 8 -9.57 -11.45 6.73
N ASN A 9 -9.37 -10.70 7.81
CA ASN A 9 -8.05 -10.22 8.22
C ASN A 9 -7.12 -11.38 8.61
N ASP A 10 -7.61 -12.36 9.37
CA ASP A 10 -6.84 -13.55 9.75
C ASP A 10 -6.43 -14.36 8.52
N LEU A 11 -7.35 -14.56 7.58
CA LEU A 11 -7.08 -15.25 6.33
C LEU A 11 -6.00 -14.49 5.51
N ALA A 12 -6.08 -13.17 5.45
CA ALA A 12 -5.10 -12.35 4.75
C ALA A 12 -3.72 -12.42 5.41
N CYS A 13 -3.65 -12.39 6.73
CA CYS A 13 -2.39 -12.53 7.48
C CYS A 13 -1.73 -13.90 7.26
N VAL A 14 -2.51 -14.98 7.31
CA VAL A 14 -2.00 -16.35 7.05
C VAL A 14 -1.53 -16.47 5.61
N PHE A 15 -2.32 -16.00 4.65
CA PHE A 15 -1.96 -16.03 3.23
C PHE A 15 -0.69 -15.20 2.95
N LEU A 16 -0.59 -14.01 3.53
CA LEU A 16 0.57 -13.13 3.41
C LEU A 16 1.83 -13.80 3.96
N ALA A 17 1.75 -14.38 5.17
CA ALA A 17 2.87 -15.09 5.79
C ALA A 17 3.35 -16.27 4.94
N ASP A 18 2.44 -17.06 4.39
CA ASP A 18 2.78 -18.19 3.52
C ASP A 18 3.37 -17.71 2.19
N ALA A 19 2.82 -16.68 1.57
CA ALA A 19 3.34 -16.12 0.32
C ALA A 19 4.77 -15.59 0.49
N TYR A 20 5.03 -14.85 1.58
CA TYR A 20 6.36 -14.30 1.86
C TYR A 20 7.36 -15.38 2.29
N ARG A 21 6.94 -16.42 2.95
CA ARG A 21 7.81 -17.54 3.34
C ARG A 21 8.18 -18.43 2.15
N MET A 22 7.24 -18.71 1.25
CA MET A 22 7.35 -19.78 0.26
C MET A 22 7.55 -19.26 -1.19
N ARG A 23 7.18 -18.03 -1.48
CA ARG A 23 6.97 -17.53 -2.84
C ARG A 23 7.64 -16.18 -3.12
N LEU A 24 8.58 -15.74 -2.28
CA LEU A 24 9.28 -14.47 -2.47
C LEU A 24 10.07 -14.42 -3.77
N ARG A 25 9.86 -13.36 -4.57
CA ARG A 25 10.68 -13.00 -5.73
C ARG A 25 11.80 -12.02 -5.39
N ARG A 26 11.65 -11.27 -4.28
CA ARG A 26 12.58 -10.21 -3.86
C ARG A 26 13.18 -10.54 -2.51
N ALA A 27 14.49 -10.76 -2.48
CA ALA A 27 15.22 -11.01 -1.23
C ALA A 27 15.08 -9.81 -0.27
N GLY A 28 15.01 -10.11 1.03
CA GLY A 28 14.97 -9.10 2.10
C GLY A 28 13.62 -8.42 2.30
N LYS A 29 12.55 -8.93 1.67
CA LYS A 29 11.19 -8.51 1.96
C LYS A 29 10.60 -9.35 3.07
N THR A 30 9.84 -8.71 3.94
CA THR A 30 9.24 -9.31 5.13
C THR A 30 7.79 -8.86 5.27
N VAL A 31 7.05 -9.50 6.16
CA VAL A 31 5.62 -9.22 6.40
C VAL A 31 5.36 -8.02 7.31
N GLU A 32 6.38 -7.51 8.01
CA GLU A 32 6.22 -6.46 9.00
C GLU A 32 5.66 -5.17 8.40
N HIS A 33 6.13 -4.80 7.20
CA HIS A 33 5.62 -3.61 6.53
C HIS A 33 4.15 -3.74 6.11
N PRO A 34 3.70 -4.79 5.38
CA PRO A 34 2.29 -5.00 5.11
C PRO A 34 1.40 -5.05 6.36
N ILE A 35 1.88 -5.67 7.44
CA ILE A 35 1.15 -5.72 8.71
C ILE A 35 0.99 -4.29 9.28
N ALA A 36 2.05 -3.49 9.31
CA ALA A 36 1.98 -2.10 9.78
C ALA A 36 1.01 -1.24 8.93
N VAL A 37 0.89 -1.51 7.63
CA VAL A 37 -0.12 -0.85 6.77
C VAL A 37 -1.53 -1.26 7.18
N GLY A 38 -1.78 -2.55 7.39
CA GLY A 38 -3.08 -3.06 7.87
C GLY A 38 -3.47 -2.48 9.23
N GLU A 39 -2.53 -2.37 10.16
CA GLU A 39 -2.75 -1.76 11.49
C GLU A 39 -3.13 -0.28 11.36
N LEU A 40 -2.42 0.49 10.53
CA LEU A 40 -2.73 1.90 10.29
C LEU A 40 -4.13 2.10 9.69
N LEU A 41 -4.55 1.25 8.78
CA LEU A 41 -5.88 1.29 8.18
C LEU A 41 -6.97 0.91 9.19
N THR A 42 -6.69 -0.07 10.06
CA THR A 42 -7.59 -0.46 11.15
C THR A 42 -7.76 0.67 12.16
N ASP A 43 -6.66 1.30 12.59
CA ASP A 43 -6.67 2.45 13.51
C ASP A 43 -7.37 3.67 12.91
N ASP A 44 -7.33 3.82 11.59
CA ASP A 44 -8.05 4.87 10.86
C ASP A 44 -9.54 4.58 10.70
N GLY A 45 -10.00 3.38 11.06
CA GLY A 45 -11.39 2.95 10.99
C GLY A 45 -11.83 2.57 9.57
N GLN A 46 -10.91 2.15 8.72
CA GLN A 46 -11.22 1.78 7.34
C GLN A 46 -12.01 0.46 7.26
N PRO A 47 -12.85 0.28 6.22
CA PRO A 47 -13.57 -0.97 6.02
C PRO A 47 -12.65 -2.18 5.91
N PRO A 48 -13.09 -3.39 6.31
CA PRO A 48 -12.30 -4.62 6.24
C PRO A 48 -11.70 -4.92 4.88
N THR A 49 -12.40 -4.61 3.79
CA THR A 49 -11.91 -4.76 2.42
C THR A 49 -10.66 -3.92 2.15
N VAL A 50 -10.65 -2.68 2.66
CA VAL A 50 -9.51 -1.76 2.55
C VAL A 50 -8.34 -2.22 3.42
N VAL A 51 -8.62 -2.69 4.63
CA VAL A 51 -7.61 -3.26 5.54
C VAL A 51 -6.93 -4.48 4.91
N VAL A 52 -7.72 -5.43 4.37
CA VAL A 52 -7.19 -6.61 3.68
C VAL A 52 -6.39 -6.22 2.44
N ALA A 53 -6.86 -5.27 1.64
CA ALA A 53 -6.09 -4.77 0.51
C ALA A 53 -4.76 -4.13 0.97
N GLY A 54 -4.75 -3.42 2.08
CA GLY A 54 -3.53 -2.89 2.71
C GLY A 54 -2.55 -3.97 3.15
N LEU A 55 -3.03 -5.06 3.76
CA LEU A 55 -2.22 -6.23 4.10
C LEU A 55 -1.61 -6.91 2.86
N LEU A 56 -2.29 -6.86 1.73
CA LEU A 56 -1.90 -7.56 0.50
C LEU A 56 -1.26 -6.66 -0.57
N HIS A 57 -1.14 -5.34 -0.34
CA HIS A 57 -0.81 -4.34 -1.38
C HIS A 57 0.49 -4.60 -2.15
N ASP A 58 1.50 -5.17 -1.50
CA ASP A 58 2.81 -5.46 -2.11
C ASP A 58 2.93 -6.93 -2.60
N VAL A 59 1.91 -7.80 -2.38
CA VAL A 59 2.05 -9.24 -2.62
C VAL A 59 2.28 -9.59 -4.10
N LEU A 60 1.65 -8.87 -5.04
CA LEU A 60 1.85 -9.05 -6.48
C LEU A 60 3.23 -8.60 -6.96
N GLU A 61 3.86 -7.65 -6.25
CA GLU A 61 5.20 -7.17 -6.59
C GLU A 61 6.31 -8.03 -5.98
N ASP A 62 6.10 -8.52 -4.77
CA ASP A 62 7.13 -9.15 -3.96
C ASP A 62 7.13 -10.67 -4.06
N THR A 63 6.02 -11.29 -4.48
CA THR A 63 5.85 -12.76 -4.58
C THR A 63 5.40 -13.20 -5.97
N ASP A 64 5.21 -14.50 -6.19
CA ASP A 64 4.65 -15.05 -7.43
C ASP A 64 3.12 -15.25 -7.37
N VAL A 65 2.45 -14.67 -6.37
CA VAL A 65 0.99 -14.60 -6.30
C VAL A 65 0.44 -13.88 -7.53
N THR A 66 -0.64 -14.38 -8.08
CA THR A 66 -1.28 -13.81 -9.28
C THR A 66 -2.57 -13.07 -8.95
N PRO A 67 -3.00 -12.10 -9.79
CA PRO A 67 -4.32 -11.46 -9.64
C PRO A 67 -5.48 -12.46 -9.62
N ALA A 68 -5.42 -13.51 -10.44
CA ALA A 68 -6.44 -14.56 -10.47
C ALA A 68 -6.54 -15.33 -9.13
N GLU A 69 -5.40 -15.54 -8.46
CA GLU A 69 -5.38 -16.15 -7.14
C GLU A 69 -6.00 -15.23 -6.08
N LEU A 70 -5.67 -13.94 -6.09
CA LEU A 70 -6.29 -12.95 -5.20
C LEU A 70 -7.80 -12.89 -5.41
N HIS A 71 -8.24 -12.83 -6.66
CA HIS A 71 -9.66 -12.83 -7.01
C HIS A 71 -10.38 -14.07 -6.45
N THR A 72 -9.78 -15.24 -6.60
CA THR A 72 -10.38 -16.51 -6.14
C THR A 72 -10.46 -16.59 -4.61
N ARG A 73 -9.44 -16.07 -3.90
CA ARG A 73 -9.34 -16.19 -2.43
C ARG A 73 -10.03 -15.06 -1.68
N PHE A 74 -9.97 -13.85 -2.21
CA PHE A 74 -10.39 -12.63 -1.50
C PHE A 74 -11.54 -11.89 -2.22
N GLY A 75 -11.91 -12.33 -3.40
CA GLY A 75 -12.96 -11.72 -4.20
C GLY A 75 -12.49 -10.56 -5.09
N PRO A 76 -13.37 -10.08 -6.00
CA PRO A 76 -13.02 -9.11 -7.02
C PRO A 76 -12.63 -7.73 -6.44
N ASP A 77 -13.27 -7.28 -5.38
CA ASP A 77 -13.05 -5.93 -4.83
C ASP A 77 -11.64 -5.79 -4.23
N ILE A 78 -11.20 -6.78 -3.45
CA ILE A 78 -9.87 -6.79 -2.86
C ILE A 78 -8.80 -6.98 -3.96
N ALA A 79 -9.03 -7.89 -4.90
CA ALA A 79 -8.10 -8.11 -6.01
C ALA A 79 -7.91 -6.82 -6.83
N ARG A 80 -8.98 -6.11 -7.17
CA ARG A 80 -8.95 -4.83 -7.88
C ARG A 80 -8.13 -3.77 -7.11
N LEU A 81 -8.37 -3.61 -5.81
CA LEU A 81 -7.62 -2.67 -4.97
C LEU A 81 -6.11 -2.99 -4.99
N VAL A 82 -5.74 -4.27 -4.83
CA VAL A 82 -4.33 -4.67 -4.85
C VAL A 82 -3.70 -4.43 -6.23
N GLU A 83 -4.41 -4.72 -7.31
CA GLU A 83 -3.94 -4.45 -8.67
C GLU A 83 -3.73 -2.96 -8.93
N ALA A 84 -4.66 -2.10 -8.48
CA ALA A 84 -4.54 -0.65 -8.62
C ALA A 84 -3.36 -0.05 -7.82
N LEU A 85 -2.88 -0.73 -6.78
CA LEU A 85 -1.72 -0.35 -5.98
C LEU A 85 -0.40 -0.92 -6.52
N THR A 86 -0.46 -1.86 -7.47
CA THR A 86 0.70 -2.56 -8.02
C THR A 86 1.34 -1.74 -9.14
N GLN A 87 2.65 -1.46 -9.03
CA GLN A 87 3.37 -0.70 -10.05
C GLN A 87 3.74 -1.55 -11.27
N ASP A 88 3.76 -0.91 -12.45
CA ASP A 88 4.26 -1.54 -13.68
C ASP A 88 5.79 -1.62 -13.64
N THR A 89 6.32 -2.82 -13.44
CA THR A 89 7.77 -3.07 -13.39
C THR A 89 8.45 -3.03 -14.75
N ALA A 90 7.71 -3.02 -15.87
CA ALA A 90 8.26 -2.81 -17.22
C ALA A 90 8.78 -1.38 -17.39
N ILE A 91 8.26 -0.41 -16.64
CA ILE A 91 8.78 0.96 -16.60
C ILE A 91 10.09 0.98 -15.79
N VAL A 92 11.22 1.00 -16.48
CA VAL A 92 12.55 0.88 -15.85
C VAL A 92 12.92 2.13 -15.04
N ASN A 93 12.60 3.33 -15.56
CA ASN A 93 12.91 4.58 -14.87
C ASN A 93 12.09 4.69 -13.58
N TYR A 94 12.77 4.91 -12.45
CA TYR A 94 12.11 5.01 -11.14
C TYR A 94 11.10 6.16 -11.06
N GLY A 95 11.46 7.35 -11.57
CA GLY A 95 10.61 8.53 -11.53
C GLY A 95 9.34 8.35 -12.35
N GLU A 96 9.50 7.86 -13.58
CA GLU A 96 8.38 7.56 -14.50
C GLU A 96 7.46 6.47 -13.91
N ARG A 97 8.02 5.38 -13.40
CA ARG A 97 7.25 4.30 -12.77
C ARG A 97 6.44 4.80 -11.58
N LYS A 98 7.03 5.66 -10.74
CA LYS A 98 6.33 6.23 -9.59
C LYS A 98 5.31 7.30 -9.99
N ALA A 99 5.53 8.01 -11.08
CA ALA A 99 4.54 8.93 -11.65
C ALA A 99 3.35 8.15 -12.24
N ALA A 100 3.61 7.09 -12.97
CA ALA A 100 2.56 6.21 -13.52
C ALA A 100 1.70 5.59 -12.40
N LEU A 101 2.33 5.06 -11.34
CA LEU A 101 1.61 4.53 -10.18
C LEU A 101 0.75 5.60 -9.48
N ARG A 102 1.25 6.83 -9.31
CA ARG A 102 0.43 7.92 -8.75
C ARG A 102 -0.80 8.22 -9.60
N GLN A 103 -0.60 8.29 -10.93
CA GLN A 103 -1.72 8.54 -11.83
C GLN A 103 -2.74 7.39 -11.76
N GLN A 104 -2.27 6.13 -11.77
CA GLN A 104 -3.12 4.96 -11.62
C GLN A 104 -3.97 5.03 -10.34
N ILE A 105 -3.37 5.40 -9.20
CA ILE A 105 -4.08 5.55 -7.91
C ILE A 105 -5.08 6.72 -7.95
N LEU A 106 -4.72 7.84 -8.59
CA LEU A 106 -5.62 8.99 -8.69
C LEU A 106 -6.80 8.77 -9.66
N ASP A 107 -6.64 7.88 -10.63
CA ASP A 107 -7.70 7.49 -11.58
C ASP A 107 -8.58 6.35 -11.05
N ALA A 108 -8.14 5.66 -10.00
CA ALA A 108 -8.87 4.59 -9.32
C ALA A 108 -9.86 5.16 -8.25
N ASP A 109 -10.27 4.32 -7.31
CA ASP A 109 -11.23 4.71 -6.27
C ASP A 109 -10.52 5.40 -5.07
N PRO A 110 -11.26 6.15 -4.22
CA PRO A 110 -10.70 6.81 -3.04
C PRO A 110 -9.99 5.85 -2.06
N GLU A 111 -10.42 4.59 -2.00
CA GLU A 111 -9.84 3.54 -1.17
C GLU A 111 -8.39 3.25 -1.55
N ASP A 112 -8.05 3.29 -2.84
CA ASP A 112 -6.69 3.10 -3.34
C ASP A 112 -5.76 4.21 -2.84
N ALA A 113 -6.27 5.46 -2.84
CA ALA A 113 -5.55 6.60 -2.29
C ALA A 113 -5.30 6.45 -0.78
N ILE A 114 -6.28 5.97 -0.01
CA ILE A 114 -6.16 5.73 1.42
C ILE A 114 -5.09 4.67 1.73
N VAL A 115 -5.11 3.53 1.03
CA VAL A 115 -4.07 2.50 1.20
C VAL A 115 -2.69 3.04 0.81
N SER A 116 -2.60 3.82 -0.26
CA SER A 116 -1.35 4.46 -0.68
C SER A 116 -0.78 5.43 0.36
N LEU A 117 -1.62 6.17 1.08
CA LEU A 117 -1.19 7.03 2.19
C LEU A 117 -0.70 6.20 3.37
N ALA A 118 -1.42 5.14 3.74
CA ALA A 118 -1.03 4.24 4.83
C ALA A 118 0.31 3.54 4.54
N ASP A 119 0.53 3.07 3.31
CA ASP A 119 1.81 2.50 2.86
C ASP A 119 2.98 3.45 3.12
N LYS A 120 2.85 4.71 2.72
CA LYS A 120 3.92 5.70 2.87
C LYS A 120 4.12 6.10 4.33
N ALA A 121 3.04 6.23 5.08
CA ALA A 121 3.09 6.52 6.51
C ALA A 121 3.76 5.38 7.29
N ALA A 122 3.44 4.11 6.99
CA ALA A 122 4.09 2.94 7.59
C ALA A 122 5.59 2.91 7.26
N LYS A 123 5.97 3.18 6.01
CA LYS A 123 7.38 3.24 5.61
C LYS A 123 8.17 4.32 6.35
N LEU A 124 7.56 5.46 6.67
CA LEU A 124 8.24 6.54 7.41
C LEU A 124 8.31 6.29 8.91
N GLN A 125 7.46 5.44 9.49
CA GLN A 125 7.55 5.05 10.90
C GLN A 125 8.80 4.23 11.21
N SER A 126 9.24 3.39 10.28
CA SER A 126 10.37 2.48 10.44
C SER A 126 11.73 3.07 10.01
N VAL A 127 11.77 4.37 9.70
CA VAL A 127 12.99 5.01 9.16
C VAL A 127 13.85 5.60 10.27
N GLU A 128 15.01 5.03 10.49
CA GLU A 128 16.04 5.57 11.39
C GLU A 128 16.85 6.71 10.74
N HIS A 129 16.96 6.71 9.42
CA HIS A 129 17.79 7.67 8.66
C HIS A 129 16.99 8.28 7.51
N ARG A 130 17.37 9.49 7.08
CA ARG A 130 16.71 10.18 5.97
C ARG A 130 16.61 9.29 4.73
N PRO A 131 15.40 9.05 4.18
CA PRO A 131 15.22 8.37 2.91
C PRO A 131 15.87 9.17 1.76
N LYS A 132 16.18 8.47 0.65
CA LYS A 132 16.70 9.12 -0.57
C LYS A 132 15.76 10.21 -1.05
N ASP A 133 16.30 11.35 -1.51
CA ASP A 133 15.52 12.52 -1.94
C ASP A 133 14.45 12.17 -3.00
N ARG A 134 14.78 11.30 -3.97
CA ARG A 134 13.79 10.81 -4.95
C ARG A 134 12.57 10.09 -4.33
N ARG A 135 12.75 9.43 -3.18
CA ARG A 135 11.65 8.77 -2.45
C ARG A 135 10.81 9.82 -1.74
N MET A 136 11.44 10.81 -1.13
CA MET A 136 10.75 11.91 -0.47
C MET A 136 9.93 12.74 -1.46
N ALA A 137 10.51 13.07 -2.62
CA ALA A 137 9.80 13.75 -3.70
C ALA A 137 8.56 12.95 -4.16
N HIS A 138 8.70 11.62 -4.32
CA HIS A 138 7.57 10.75 -4.63
C HIS A 138 6.48 10.80 -3.55
N TYR A 139 6.82 10.76 -2.26
CA TYR A 139 5.85 10.77 -1.18
C TYR A 139 5.09 12.09 -1.11
N ARG A 140 5.79 13.24 -1.28
CA ARG A 140 5.15 14.57 -1.35
C ARG A 140 4.21 14.67 -2.54
N ALA A 141 4.68 14.34 -3.73
CA ALA A 141 3.86 14.38 -4.93
C ALA A 141 2.62 13.47 -4.84
N THR A 142 2.72 12.33 -4.13
CA THR A 142 1.57 11.45 -3.88
C THR A 142 0.59 12.12 -2.90
N LEU A 143 1.09 12.65 -1.78
CA LEU A 143 0.29 13.35 -0.79
C LEU A 143 -0.46 14.53 -1.41
N ASP A 144 0.27 15.39 -2.13
CA ASP A 144 -0.31 16.58 -2.75
C ASP A 144 -1.36 16.24 -3.81
N GLY A 145 -1.10 15.22 -4.64
CA GLY A 145 -2.07 14.73 -5.63
C GLY A 145 -3.34 14.18 -4.99
N ILE A 146 -3.21 13.38 -3.94
CA ILE A 146 -4.35 12.80 -3.22
C ILE A 146 -5.15 13.91 -2.51
N GLU A 147 -4.51 14.84 -1.82
CA GLU A 147 -5.21 15.95 -1.16
C GLU A 147 -5.90 16.90 -2.15
N ALA A 148 -5.29 17.13 -3.31
CA ALA A 148 -5.90 17.94 -4.37
C ALA A 148 -7.17 17.30 -4.94
N ARG A 149 -7.21 15.97 -5.02
CA ARG A 149 -8.34 15.23 -5.59
C ARG A 149 -9.44 14.92 -4.58
N TYR A 150 -9.08 14.51 -3.38
CA TYR A 150 -10.01 13.94 -2.39
C TYR A 150 -10.11 14.78 -1.10
N GLY A 151 -9.30 15.82 -0.95
CA GLY A 151 -9.21 16.58 0.29
C GLY A 151 -8.31 15.93 1.33
N ARG A 152 -8.25 16.56 2.51
CA ARG A 152 -7.45 16.07 3.64
C ARG A 152 -8.17 14.96 4.39
N SER A 153 -7.38 13.99 4.85
CA SER A 153 -7.81 12.88 5.71
C SER A 153 -6.86 12.74 6.91
N ARG A 154 -7.23 11.96 7.92
CA ARG A 154 -6.33 11.66 9.05
C ARG A 154 -4.99 11.05 8.58
N LEU A 155 -5.02 10.15 7.60
CA LEU A 155 -3.81 9.54 7.05
C LEU A 155 -2.97 10.55 6.24
N SER A 156 -3.59 11.46 5.49
CA SER A 156 -2.85 12.50 4.77
C SER A 156 -2.20 13.49 5.74
N GLU A 157 -2.90 13.89 6.81
CA GLU A 157 -2.33 14.74 7.86
C GLU A 157 -1.18 14.05 8.59
N ARG A 158 -1.33 12.76 8.93
CA ARG A 158 -0.26 11.96 9.52
C ARG A 158 0.98 11.91 8.64
N LEU A 159 0.81 11.60 7.35
CA LEU A 159 1.93 11.57 6.40
C LEU A 159 2.59 12.94 6.27
N ARG A 160 1.81 14.02 6.24
CA ARG A 160 2.31 15.40 6.21
C ARG A 160 3.19 15.71 7.42
N GLU A 161 2.75 15.35 8.64
CA GLU A 161 3.54 15.54 9.86
C GLU A 161 4.85 14.74 9.81
N GLN A 162 4.81 13.49 9.35
CA GLN A 162 6.00 12.63 9.21
C GLN A 162 7.00 13.15 8.15
N LEU A 163 6.53 13.93 7.17
CA LEU A 163 7.38 14.54 6.14
C LEU A 163 8.06 15.83 6.59
N LYS A 164 7.56 16.51 7.64
CA LYS A 164 8.12 17.78 8.15
C LYS A 164 9.61 17.73 8.50
N PRO A 165 10.13 16.69 9.20
CA PRO A 165 11.54 16.57 9.54
C PRO A 165 12.48 16.47 8.32
N TRP A 166 11.91 16.23 7.14
CA TRP A 166 12.63 15.96 5.91
C TRP A 166 12.32 17.02 4.82
N PRO A 167 12.69 18.29 4.99
CA PRO A 167 12.38 19.35 4.00
C PRO A 167 13.01 19.04 2.64
N GLU A 168 12.45 19.64 1.58
CA GLU A 168 13.05 19.61 0.24
C GLU A 168 14.44 20.25 0.29
N ARG A 169 15.36 19.67 -0.48
CA ARG A 169 16.72 20.21 -0.67
C ARG A 169 16.85 20.80 -2.06
#